data_ceaf7be54c5bdd94f12054ebfd2bf7f2
#
_entry.id   ceaf7be54c5bdd94f12054ebfd2bf7f2
#
_cell.length_a   1.000
_cell.length_b   1.000
_cell.length_c   1.000
_cell.angle_alpha   90.00
_cell.angle_beta   90.00
_cell.angle_gamma   90.00
#
_symmetry.space_group_name_H-M   'P 1'
#
loop_
_entity.id
_entity.type
_entity.pdbx_description
1 polymer ?
#
loop_
_entity_poly.entity_id
_entity_poly.type
_entity_poly.pdbx_seq_one_letter_code
_entity_poly.pdbx_strand_id
1 'polypeptide(L)' 'MKQNVSTVGIDLAKKLFHLVGTDTTGKIVWRKRLTRHALGPFLAQLSPVTIGMEACGGAHDWARQFHQHGQTVQLMAP' A
#
# COMPACT_ATOMS: atom_id res chain seq x y z
N MET A 1 -4.46 -14.53 13.04
CA MET A 1 -3.11 -14.98 12.68
C MET A 1 -2.38 -13.88 11.93
N LYS A 2 -1.15 -13.62 12.31
CA LYS A 2 -0.35 -12.61 11.65
C LYS A 2 0.16 -13.11 10.31
N GLN A 3 0.10 -12.25 9.32
CA GLN A 3 0.66 -12.53 8.01
C GLN A 3 1.98 -11.79 7.86
N ASN A 4 2.97 -12.46 7.32
CA ASN A 4 4.31 -11.88 7.16
C ASN A 4 4.40 -11.08 5.88
N VAL A 5 3.66 -9.98 5.84
CA VAL A 5 3.69 -9.08 4.69
C VAL A 5 4.83 -8.10 4.87
N SER A 6 5.72 -8.02 3.89
CA SER A 6 6.83 -7.07 3.90
C SER A 6 6.60 -5.90 2.96
N THR A 7 5.86 -6.13 1.87
CA THR A 7 5.62 -5.10 0.86
C THR A 7 4.15 -5.12 0.45
N VAL A 8 3.59 -3.94 0.26
CA VAL A 8 2.23 -3.79 -0.26
C VAL A 8 2.30 -2.96 -1.52
N GLY A 9 1.92 -3.56 -2.65
CA GLY A 9 1.78 -2.84 -3.90
C GLY A 9 0.39 -2.25 -3.99
N ILE A 10 0.30 -0.99 -4.36
CA ILE A 10 -0.98 -0.30 -4.48
C ILE A 10 -1.14 0.25 -5.88
N ASP A 11 -2.24 -0.13 -6.52
CA ASP A 11 -2.65 0.43 -7.81
C ASP A 11 -3.77 1.42 -7.55
N LEU A 12 -3.49 2.69 -7.81
CA LEU A 12 -4.43 3.78 -7.54
C LEU A 12 -5.42 3.90 -8.71
N ALA A 13 -6.63 3.46 -8.48
CA ALA A 13 -7.72 3.64 -9.42
C ALA A 13 -8.64 4.76 -8.95
N LYS A 14 -9.58 5.16 -9.81
CA LYS A 14 -10.45 6.30 -9.50
C LYS A 14 -11.29 6.10 -8.24
N LYS A 15 -11.87 4.91 -8.09
CA LYS A 15 -12.81 4.64 -7.00
C LYS A 15 -12.34 3.56 -6.07
N LEU A 16 -11.59 2.60 -6.59
CA LEU A 16 -11.10 1.47 -5.82
C LEU A 16 -9.60 1.38 -5.96
N PHE A 17 -8.97 1.09 -4.86
CA PHE A 17 -7.52 0.83 -4.85
C PHE A 17 -7.32 -0.67 -4.74
N HIS A 18 -6.43 -1.19 -5.59
CA HIS A 18 -6.08 -2.60 -5.56
C HIS A 18 -4.77 -2.76 -4.82
N LEU A 19 -4.77 -3.62 -3.83
CA LEU A 19 -3.61 -3.85 -2.98
C LEU A 19 -3.17 -5.31 -3.09
N VAL A 20 -1.86 -5.51 -3.14
CA VAL A 20 -1.26 -6.84 -3.13
C VAL A 20 -0.19 -6.85 -2.05
N GLY A 21 -0.39 -7.69 -1.04
CA GLY A 21 0.60 -7.88 0.00
C GLY A 21 1.50 -9.06 -0.32
N THR A 22 2.82 -8.85 -0.26
CA THR A 22 3.81 -9.91 -0.52
C THR A 22 4.72 -10.07 0.67
N ASP A 23 5.29 -11.29 0.81
CA ASP A 23 6.28 -11.56 1.85
C ASP A 23 7.70 -11.23 1.35
N THR A 24 8.70 -11.55 2.16
CA THR A 24 10.09 -11.23 1.84
C THR A 24 10.62 -11.96 0.63
N THR A 25 9.96 -13.06 0.22
CA THR A 25 10.36 -13.81 -0.97
C THR A 25 9.65 -13.37 -2.23
N GLY A 26 8.72 -12.40 -2.11
CA GLY A 26 7.93 -11.93 -3.24
C GLY A 26 6.66 -12.72 -3.47
N LYS A 27 6.35 -13.66 -2.60
CA LYS A 27 5.14 -14.45 -2.72
C LYS A 27 3.94 -13.66 -2.27
N ILE A 28 2.83 -13.74 -3.02
CA ILE A 28 1.60 -13.03 -2.68
C ILE A 28 0.98 -13.69 -1.46
N VAL A 29 0.75 -12.89 -0.43
CA VAL A 29 0.10 -13.32 0.81
C VAL A 29 -1.40 -13.05 0.74
N TRP A 30 -1.78 -11.86 0.25
CA TRP A 30 -3.18 -11.53 0.09
C TRP A 30 -3.36 -10.45 -0.97
N ARG A 31 -4.61 -10.34 -1.44
CA ARG A 31 -5.04 -9.27 -2.33
C ARG A 31 -6.28 -8.64 -1.75
N LYS A 32 -6.40 -7.31 -1.92
CA LYS A 32 -7.56 -6.58 -1.42
C LYS A 32 -7.94 -5.48 -2.37
N ARG A 33 -9.21 -5.12 -2.33
CA ARG A 33 -9.72 -3.91 -2.99
C ARG A 33 -10.36 -3.06 -1.91
N LEU A 34 -9.96 -1.81 -1.84
CA LEU A 34 -10.45 -0.89 -0.81
C LEU A 34 -10.92 0.39 -1.45
N THR A 35 -11.94 0.99 -0.86
CA THR A 35 -12.35 2.33 -1.23
C THR A 35 -11.34 3.33 -0.70
N ARG A 36 -11.42 4.55 -1.22
CA ARG A 36 -10.55 5.63 -0.75
C ARG A 36 -10.66 5.83 0.77
N HIS A 37 -11.87 5.74 1.29
CA HIS A 37 -12.09 5.95 2.73
C HIS A 37 -11.51 4.84 3.60
N ALA A 38 -11.44 3.63 3.06
CA ALA A 38 -10.96 2.48 3.83
C ALA A 38 -9.45 2.31 3.77
N LEU A 39 -8.78 2.91 2.80
CA LEU A 39 -7.37 2.68 2.55
C LEU A 39 -6.50 3.14 3.71
N GLY A 40 -6.68 4.39 4.15
CA GLY A 40 -5.88 4.94 5.24
C GLY A 40 -5.98 4.14 6.52
N PRO A 41 -7.19 3.90 7.04
CA PRO A 41 -7.35 3.10 8.25
C PRO A 41 -6.80 1.68 8.13
N PHE A 42 -6.95 1.05 6.95
CA PHE A 42 -6.43 -0.29 6.75
C PHE A 42 -4.91 -0.31 6.87
N LEU A 43 -4.23 0.62 6.20
CA LEU A 43 -2.76 0.67 6.23
C LEU A 43 -2.24 1.09 7.60
N ALA A 44 -2.98 1.89 8.33
CA ALA A 44 -2.58 2.30 9.67
C ALA A 44 -2.58 1.13 10.65
N GLN A 45 -3.36 0.08 10.39
CA GLN A 45 -3.42 -1.09 11.24
C GLN A 45 -2.35 -2.12 10.92
N LEU A 46 -1.69 -1.99 9.77
CA LEU A 46 -0.63 -2.92 9.42
C LEU A 46 0.63 -2.60 10.21
N SER A 47 1.42 -3.64 10.48
CA SER A 47 2.79 -3.42 10.91
C SER A 47 3.53 -2.62 9.84
N PRO A 48 4.58 -1.88 10.19
CA PRO A 48 5.32 -1.12 9.18
C PRO A 48 5.75 -2.01 8.01
N VAL A 49 5.42 -1.59 6.81
CA VAL A 49 5.74 -2.31 5.58
C VAL A 49 6.24 -1.31 4.54
N THR A 50 6.82 -1.82 3.47
CA THR A 50 7.17 -0.99 2.32
C THR A 50 5.96 -0.93 1.40
N ILE A 51 5.57 0.28 1.02
CA ILE A 51 4.45 0.49 0.11
C ILE A 51 5.00 0.94 -1.23
N GLY A 52 4.68 0.18 -2.28
CA GLY A 52 5.06 0.51 -3.64
C GLY A 52 3.88 1.07 -4.41
N MET A 53 4.07 2.21 -5.07
CA MET A 53 3.04 2.84 -5.88
C MET A 53 3.66 3.40 -7.15
N GLU A 54 2.88 3.46 -8.22
CA GLU A 54 3.29 4.19 -9.41
C GLU A 54 3.26 5.69 -9.15
N ALA A 55 4.26 6.40 -9.66
CA ALA A 55 4.35 7.85 -9.51
C ALA A 55 3.40 8.53 -10.49
N CYS A 56 2.15 8.67 -10.12
CA CYS A 56 1.12 9.31 -10.93
C CYS A 56 0.40 10.37 -10.11
N GLY A 57 -0.57 11.03 -10.72
CA GLY A 57 -1.32 12.09 -10.02
C GLY A 57 -1.96 11.56 -8.76
N GLY A 58 -1.76 12.24 -7.64
CA GLY A 58 -2.29 11.85 -6.35
C GLY A 58 -1.39 10.93 -5.56
N ALA A 59 -0.42 10.23 -6.21
CA ALA A 59 0.45 9.31 -5.50
C ALA A 59 1.31 10.01 -4.45
N HIS A 60 1.76 11.22 -4.73
CA HIS A 60 2.59 11.96 -3.78
C HIS A 60 1.84 12.33 -2.52
N ASP A 61 0.57 12.68 -2.63
CA ASP A 61 -0.24 12.98 -1.46
C ASP A 61 -0.44 11.74 -0.59
N TRP A 62 -0.73 10.60 -1.23
CA TRP A 62 -0.87 9.34 -0.51
C TRP A 62 0.44 8.93 0.14
N ALA A 63 1.55 9.09 -0.57
CA ALA A 63 2.86 8.75 -0.02
C ALA A 63 3.13 9.54 1.26
N ARG A 64 2.77 10.82 1.27
CA ARG A 64 2.95 11.66 2.45
C ARG A 64 2.13 11.16 3.62
N GLN A 65 0.86 10.81 3.38
CA GLN A 65 -0.01 10.29 4.41
C GLN A 65 0.49 8.97 4.98
N PHE A 66 0.91 8.05 4.11
CA PHE A 66 1.43 6.76 4.55
C PHE A 66 2.71 6.92 5.37
N HIS A 67 3.57 7.84 4.95
CA HIS A 67 4.81 8.10 5.68
C HIS A 67 4.50 8.60 7.09
N GLN A 68 3.48 9.42 7.25
CA GLN A 68 3.06 9.90 8.57
C GLN A 68 2.56 8.76 9.47
N HIS A 69 2.10 7.66 8.87
CA HIS A 69 1.66 6.48 9.62
C HIS A 69 2.79 5.47 9.86
N GLY A 70 4.04 5.86 9.58
CA GLY A 70 5.18 4.99 9.84
C GLY A 70 5.50 4.02 8.72
N GLN A 71 4.88 4.16 7.56
CA GLN A 71 5.16 3.29 6.43
C GLN A 71 6.29 3.84 5.58
N THR A 72 7.06 2.94 4.99
CA THR A 72 8.09 3.31 4.00
C THR A 72 7.46 3.26 2.62
N VAL A 73 7.52 4.36 1.89
CA VAL A 73 6.86 4.46 0.59
C VAL A 73 7.89 4.59 -0.52
N GLN A 74 7.74 3.79 -1.55
CA GLN A 74 8.56 3.86 -2.76
C GLN A 74 7.65 4.17 -3.94
N LEU A 75 7.95 5.26 -4.63
CA LEU A 75 7.24 5.63 -5.85
C LEU A 75 8.02 5.08 -7.03
N MET A 76 7.33 4.37 -7.92
CA MET A 76 7.93 3.75 -9.08
C MET A 76 7.53 4.54 -10.32
N ALA A 77 8.42 4.56 -11.31
CA ALA A 77 8.10 5.19 -12.60
C ALA A 77 6.90 4.46 -13.23
N PRO A 78 5.99 5.22 -13.89
CA PRO A 78 4.84 4.60 -14.52
C PRO A 78 5.23 3.67 -15.67
#